data_8ad2cbe4778d1e963f0f699ae2df916b
#
_entry.id   8ad2cbe4778d1e963f0f699ae2df916b
#
_cell.length_a   1.000
_cell.length_b   1.000
_cell.length_c   1.000
_cell.angle_alpha   90.00
_cell.angle_beta   90.00
_cell.angle_gamma   90.00
#
_symmetry.space_group_name_H-M   'P 1'
#
loop_
_entity.id
_entity.type
_entity.pdbx_description
1 polymer ?
#
loop_
_entity_poly.entity_id
_entity_poly.type
_entity_poly.pdbx_seq_one_letter_code
_entity_poly.pdbx_strand_id
1 'polypeptide(L)'
;VQRFSLHLLDGLDRNEFEIWIACKPGGEFVDEIKVRGYLYLPLPTFRHQICVWDIFTFFHLLYLIKKHHFDIVHTNASKPGLLGRLAARLGKVPLIIHTTHTFPFLEHQKLVTYKFFTTLEKIGNRLGDYNVFVNNSDRLQSLRMGLIKPEKAITIYNALPLGLTSALQEIAQNRKKPEKEIIIGSTLRFCLQKNVINLIIASCNACLQEPKLKFIYLGEGEYFELCKAIVHSYGLEERIILPGWDKDVLPWLKVFNVFILYSRWEAMPFSIIEAMHSGLAVIVSDLPSLSELVDSETGYIVPLDDSANLIQTFREIASDFEMPYQKGKKAAKKIAKICSYEKMVNAYRELYLSAK
;
A
#
# COMPACT_ATOMS: atom_id res chain seq x y z
N VAL A 1 5.39 -2.53 -2.19
CA VAL A 1 6.30 -2.52 -3.34
C VAL A 1 6.33 -3.88 -4.03
N GLN A 2 6.73 -4.98 -3.35
CA GLN A 2 6.88 -6.30 -3.97
C GLN A 2 5.58 -6.79 -4.65
N ARG A 3 4.44 -6.75 -3.94
CA ARG A 3 3.12 -7.09 -4.52
C ARG A 3 2.77 -6.22 -5.73
N PHE A 4 3.02 -4.92 -5.65
CA PHE A 4 2.83 -4.01 -6.78
C PHE A 4 3.65 -4.45 -8.00
N SER A 5 4.95 -4.74 -7.80
CA SER A 5 5.82 -5.16 -8.90
C SER A 5 5.29 -6.44 -9.57
N LEU A 6 4.93 -7.47 -8.79
CA LEU A 6 4.37 -8.69 -9.35
C LEU A 6 3.05 -8.44 -10.10
N HIS A 7 2.12 -7.67 -9.49
CA HIS A 7 0.84 -7.35 -10.14
C HIS A 7 1.03 -6.62 -11.47
N LEU A 8 1.95 -5.64 -11.53
CA LEU A 8 2.24 -4.93 -12.77
C LEU A 8 2.85 -5.85 -13.81
N LEU A 9 3.89 -6.59 -13.44
CA LEU A 9 4.67 -7.41 -14.36
C LEU A 9 3.86 -8.60 -14.91
N ASP A 10 2.97 -9.17 -14.12
CA ASP A 10 2.06 -10.26 -14.55
C ASP A 10 1.06 -9.80 -15.63
N GLY A 11 0.81 -8.49 -15.75
CA GLY A 11 -0.05 -7.91 -16.77
C GLY A 11 0.65 -7.51 -18.07
N LEU A 12 1.99 -7.49 -18.10
CA LEU A 12 2.73 -7.10 -19.29
C LEU A 12 2.93 -8.27 -20.26
N ASP A 13 2.81 -8.00 -21.56
CA ASP A 13 3.05 -9.01 -22.58
C ASP A 13 4.56 -9.33 -22.69
N ARG A 14 4.90 -10.59 -22.46
CA ARG A 14 6.29 -11.09 -22.53
C ARG A 14 6.83 -11.21 -23.95
N ASN A 15 6.00 -11.07 -24.95
CA ASN A 15 6.45 -10.94 -26.34
C ASN A 15 6.92 -9.51 -26.64
N GLU A 16 6.45 -8.52 -25.86
CA GLU A 16 6.87 -7.11 -25.98
C GLU A 16 8.02 -6.76 -25.02
N PHE A 17 8.06 -7.40 -23.82
CA PHE A 17 8.98 -7.03 -22.74
C PHE A 17 9.75 -8.23 -22.21
N GLU A 18 11.08 -8.17 -22.29
CA GLU A 18 11.97 -9.04 -21.54
C GLU A 18 12.19 -8.46 -20.14
N ILE A 19 11.69 -9.14 -19.11
CA ILE A 19 11.59 -8.60 -17.76
C ILE A 19 12.69 -9.16 -16.85
N TRP A 20 13.49 -8.24 -16.31
CA TRP A 20 14.56 -8.51 -15.38
C TRP A 20 14.28 -7.84 -14.05
N ILE A 21 14.39 -8.58 -12.92
CA ILE A 21 14.13 -8.06 -11.58
C ILE A 21 15.41 -8.08 -10.75
N ALA A 22 15.89 -6.89 -10.38
CA ALA A 22 17.06 -6.72 -9.52
C ALA A 22 16.61 -6.49 -8.07
N CYS A 23 16.95 -7.42 -7.15
CA CYS A 23 16.65 -7.27 -5.72
C CYS A 23 17.64 -8.04 -4.84
N LYS A 24 17.52 -7.84 -3.51
CA LYS A 24 18.31 -8.60 -2.54
C LYS A 24 18.00 -10.09 -2.66
N PRO A 25 19.02 -10.99 -2.60
CA PRO A 25 18.81 -12.43 -2.64
C PRO A 25 18.06 -12.96 -1.41
N GLY A 26 17.26 -14.00 -1.65
CA GLY A 26 16.49 -14.74 -0.63
C GLY A 26 15.11 -14.16 -0.34
N GLY A 27 14.29 -14.99 0.29
CA GLY A 27 12.92 -14.66 0.70
C GLY A 27 11.86 -14.92 -0.37
N GLU A 28 10.61 -14.91 0.08
CA GLU A 28 9.42 -15.27 -0.71
C GLU A 28 9.32 -14.51 -2.05
N PHE A 29 9.73 -13.23 -2.08
CA PHE A 29 9.71 -12.45 -3.32
C PHE A 29 10.60 -13.01 -4.41
N VAL A 30 11.79 -13.52 -4.06
CA VAL A 30 12.71 -14.15 -5.03
C VAL A 30 12.14 -15.48 -5.53
N ASP A 31 11.48 -16.23 -4.66
CA ASP A 31 10.83 -17.48 -5.03
C ASP A 31 9.66 -17.21 -5.99
N GLU A 32 8.85 -16.19 -5.73
CA GLU A 32 7.78 -15.73 -6.61
C GLU A 32 8.30 -15.27 -7.99
N ILE A 33 9.43 -14.56 -8.04
CA ILE A 33 10.10 -14.16 -9.30
C ILE A 33 10.44 -15.40 -10.12
N LYS A 34 11.05 -16.41 -9.49
CA LYS A 34 11.47 -17.65 -10.16
C LYS A 34 10.29 -18.48 -10.64
N VAL A 35 9.26 -18.65 -9.79
CA VAL A 35 8.03 -19.38 -10.14
C VAL A 35 7.35 -18.77 -11.36
N ARG A 36 7.34 -17.43 -11.47
CA ARG A 36 6.78 -16.72 -12.62
C ARG A 36 7.68 -16.72 -13.86
N GLY A 37 8.91 -17.25 -13.75
CA GLY A 37 9.85 -17.29 -14.87
C GLY A 37 10.42 -15.93 -15.26
N TYR A 38 10.46 -14.95 -14.34
CA TYR A 38 11.17 -13.68 -14.56
C TYR A 38 12.68 -13.85 -14.42
N LEU A 39 13.45 -13.08 -15.18
CA LEU A 39 14.91 -13.08 -15.07
C LEU A 39 15.33 -12.33 -13.79
N TYR A 40 16.18 -12.96 -12.99
CA TYR A 40 16.56 -12.46 -11.68
C TYR A 40 18.01 -11.99 -11.62
N LEU A 41 18.23 -10.78 -11.13
CA LEU A 41 19.54 -10.19 -10.90
C LEU A 41 19.76 -10.00 -9.38
N PRO A 42 20.61 -10.81 -8.75
CA PRO A 42 20.89 -10.69 -7.31
C PRO A 42 21.69 -9.43 -6.99
N LEU A 43 21.28 -8.71 -5.95
CA LEU A 43 22.00 -7.57 -5.38
C LEU A 43 22.45 -7.91 -3.94
N PRO A 44 23.51 -8.68 -3.74
CA PRO A 44 23.89 -9.22 -2.43
C PRO A 44 24.35 -8.15 -1.45
N THR A 45 24.86 -7.03 -1.94
CA THR A 45 25.29 -5.89 -1.11
C THR A 45 24.16 -4.97 -0.68
N PHE A 46 22.96 -5.11 -1.25
CA PHE A 46 21.82 -4.27 -0.93
C PHE A 46 21.34 -4.49 0.52
N ARG A 47 21.17 -3.40 1.27
CA ARG A 47 20.65 -3.37 2.66
C ARG A 47 19.46 -2.42 2.75
N HIS A 48 18.59 -2.59 3.76
CA HIS A 48 17.45 -1.69 3.96
C HIS A 48 17.89 -0.29 4.40
N GLN A 49 18.81 -0.22 5.35
CA GLN A 49 19.34 1.05 5.87
C GLN A 49 20.38 1.63 4.92
N ILE A 50 20.54 2.97 4.93
CA ILE A 50 21.62 3.66 4.21
C ILE A 50 22.94 3.28 4.89
N CYS A 51 23.89 2.78 4.13
CA CYS A 51 25.17 2.29 4.63
C CYS A 51 26.26 2.31 3.54
N VAL A 52 27.51 2.08 3.94
CA VAL A 52 28.67 2.06 3.02
C VAL A 52 28.53 1.04 1.89
N TRP A 53 27.78 -0.05 2.10
CA TRP A 53 27.51 -1.05 1.07
C TRP A 53 26.70 -0.52 -0.12
N ASP A 54 26.09 0.64 0.01
CA ASP A 54 25.35 1.28 -1.07
C ASP A 54 26.24 1.69 -2.23
N ILE A 55 27.51 1.99 -1.96
CA ILE A 55 28.52 2.26 -2.99
C ILE A 55 28.76 1.02 -3.84
N PHE A 56 28.93 -0.14 -3.23
CA PHE A 56 29.12 -1.40 -3.95
C PHE A 56 27.85 -1.81 -4.72
N THR A 57 26.68 -1.60 -4.12
CA THR A 57 25.39 -1.84 -4.79
C THR A 57 25.23 -0.94 -6.00
N PHE A 58 25.62 0.32 -5.91
CA PHE A 58 25.59 1.26 -7.02
C PHE A 58 26.50 0.82 -8.18
N PHE A 59 27.77 0.48 -7.92
CA PHE A 59 28.68 0.01 -8.95
C PHE A 59 28.23 -1.31 -9.56
N HIS A 60 27.65 -2.21 -8.77
CA HIS A 60 27.08 -3.46 -9.28
C HIS A 60 25.88 -3.19 -10.21
N LEU A 61 24.96 -2.29 -9.82
CA LEU A 61 23.85 -1.88 -10.68
C LEU A 61 24.37 -1.26 -11.99
N LEU A 62 25.36 -0.36 -11.92
CA LEU A 62 25.95 0.26 -13.10
C LEU A 62 26.62 -0.78 -14.03
N TYR A 63 27.31 -1.77 -13.45
CA TYR A 63 27.89 -2.89 -14.20
C TYR A 63 26.80 -3.70 -14.91
N LEU A 64 25.73 -4.09 -14.21
CA LEU A 64 24.62 -4.85 -14.78
C LEU A 64 23.92 -4.08 -15.90
N ILE A 65 23.68 -2.79 -15.71
CA ILE A 65 23.05 -1.92 -16.72
C ILE A 65 23.92 -1.85 -17.97
N LYS A 66 25.23 -1.63 -17.82
CA LYS A 66 26.15 -1.59 -18.97
C LYS A 66 26.33 -2.93 -19.65
N LYS A 67 26.26 -4.03 -18.90
CA LYS A 67 26.40 -5.38 -19.44
C LYS A 67 25.21 -5.81 -20.27
N HIS A 68 23.99 -5.50 -19.79
CA HIS A 68 22.75 -6.00 -20.40
C HIS A 68 22.07 -5.00 -21.34
N HIS A 69 22.52 -3.74 -21.38
CA HIS A 69 22.00 -2.69 -22.29
C HIS A 69 20.48 -2.52 -22.21
N PHE A 70 19.95 -2.37 -20.97
CA PHE A 70 18.50 -2.20 -20.76
C PHE A 70 17.98 -0.94 -21.45
N ASP A 71 16.83 -1.06 -22.13
CA ASP A 71 16.10 0.07 -22.71
C ASP A 71 15.38 0.87 -21.65
N ILE A 72 14.91 0.20 -20.59
CA ILE A 72 14.11 0.78 -19.53
C ILE A 72 14.67 0.36 -18.17
N VAL A 73 14.79 1.32 -17.26
CA VAL A 73 15.02 1.05 -15.85
C VAL A 73 13.86 1.63 -15.04
N HIS A 74 13.05 0.75 -14.45
CA HIS A 74 11.96 1.14 -13.55
C HIS A 74 12.34 0.85 -12.11
N THR A 75 12.40 1.88 -11.29
CA THR A 75 12.81 1.81 -9.89
C THR A 75 11.62 2.01 -8.94
N ASN A 76 11.67 1.33 -7.79
CA ASN A 76 10.64 1.39 -6.76
C ASN A 76 11.27 1.62 -5.39
N ALA A 77 10.56 2.32 -4.50
CA ALA A 77 11.01 2.75 -3.16
C ALA A 77 12.21 3.73 -3.18
N SER A 78 12.36 4.50 -2.10
CA SER A 78 13.24 5.69 -2.07
C SER A 78 14.72 5.37 -2.27
N LYS A 79 15.29 4.47 -1.46
CA LYS A 79 16.73 4.16 -1.54
C LYS A 79 17.11 3.43 -2.83
N PRO A 80 16.49 2.28 -3.21
CA PRO A 80 16.79 1.65 -4.49
C PRO A 80 16.43 2.56 -5.66
N GLY A 81 15.41 3.42 -5.49
CA GLY A 81 15.02 4.43 -6.46
C GLY A 81 16.13 5.43 -6.78
N LEU A 82 16.81 5.95 -5.76
CA LEU A 82 17.91 6.90 -5.97
C LEU A 82 19.12 6.21 -6.62
N LEU A 83 19.55 5.06 -6.07
CA LEU A 83 20.72 4.33 -6.57
C LEU A 83 20.48 3.84 -8.01
N GLY A 84 19.31 3.29 -8.29
CA GLY A 84 18.94 2.78 -9.61
C GLY A 84 18.84 3.89 -10.66
N ARG A 85 18.20 5.03 -10.35
CA ARG A 85 18.11 6.20 -11.25
C ARG A 85 19.48 6.77 -11.56
N LEU A 86 20.37 6.87 -10.56
CA LEU A 86 21.73 7.35 -10.77
C LEU A 86 22.55 6.39 -11.65
N ALA A 87 22.49 5.09 -11.37
CA ALA A 87 23.17 4.06 -12.18
C ALA A 87 22.63 4.03 -13.62
N ALA A 88 21.32 4.14 -13.81
CA ALA A 88 20.67 4.17 -15.10
C ALA A 88 21.09 5.41 -15.93
N ARG A 89 21.13 6.59 -15.29
CA ARG A 89 21.55 7.82 -15.96
C ARG A 89 23.00 7.76 -16.42
N LEU A 90 23.91 7.25 -15.58
CA LEU A 90 25.33 7.05 -15.95
C LEU A 90 25.53 5.89 -16.92
N GLY A 91 24.66 4.89 -16.90
CA GLY A 91 24.60 3.79 -17.87
C GLY A 91 23.98 4.19 -19.21
N LYS A 92 23.46 5.43 -19.33
CA LYS A 92 22.78 5.97 -20.54
C LYS A 92 21.56 5.16 -20.96
N VAL A 93 20.77 4.68 -19.97
CA VAL A 93 19.49 4.00 -20.22
C VAL A 93 18.53 4.98 -20.90
N PRO A 94 17.87 4.59 -22.02
CA PRO A 94 16.98 5.45 -22.76
C PRO A 94 15.80 5.98 -21.96
N LEU A 95 15.16 5.14 -21.12
CA LEU A 95 14.01 5.53 -20.29
C LEU A 95 14.20 5.14 -18.83
N ILE A 96 14.10 6.11 -17.96
CA ILE A 96 14.26 5.93 -16.49
C ILE A 96 12.98 6.35 -15.79
N ILE A 97 12.28 5.37 -15.21
CA ILE A 97 11.02 5.57 -14.49
C ILE A 97 11.21 5.28 -13.00
N HIS A 98 10.51 6.00 -12.17
CA HIS A 98 10.40 5.72 -10.75
C HIS A 98 8.93 5.65 -10.32
N THR A 99 8.55 4.69 -9.48
CA THR A 99 7.24 4.71 -8.82
C THR A 99 7.40 5.02 -7.33
N THR A 100 6.80 6.14 -6.92
CA THR A 100 6.72 6.57 -5.53
C THR A 100 5.54 5.89 -4.86
N HIS A 101 5.81 4.99 -3.89
CA HIS A 101 4.78 4.30 -3.10
C HIS A 101 4.49 4.99 -1.78
N THR A 102 5.40 5.81 -1.28
CA THR A 102 5.25 6.69 -0.12
C THR A 102 6.49 7.58 -0.06
N PHE A 103 6.35 8.76 0.54
CA PHE A 103 7.50 9.62 0.73
C PHE A 103 8.40 9.11 1.85
N PRO A 104 9.74 9.28 1.72
CA PRO A 104 10.70 8.95 2.78
C PRO A 104 10.75 10.03 3.88
N PHE A 105 10.04 11.14 3.71
CA PHE A 105 9.98 12.26 4.64
C PHE A 105 8.55 12.43 5.17
N LEU A 106 8.44 12.68 6.47
CA LEU A 106 7.18 12.85 7.18
C LEU A 106 7.24 14.18 7.97
N GLU A 107 6.11 14.85 8.11
CA GLU A 107 6.02 16.18 8.74
C GLU A 107 6.52 16.21 10.19
N HIS A 108 6.42 15.10 10.92
CA HIS A 108 6.87 14.97 12.30
C HIS A 108 8.34 14.54 12.46
N GLN A 109 9.09 14.41 11.36
CA GLN A 109 10.53 14.16 11.42
C GLN A 109 11.32 15.43 11.81
N LYS A 110 12.53 15.23 12.37
CA LYS A 110 13.46 16.35 12.61
C LYS A 110 13.72 17.11 11.30
N LEU A 111 13.72 18.43 11.36
CA LEU A 111 13.86 19.31 10.19
C LEU A 111 15.07 18.95 9.29
N VAL A 112 16.19 18.57 9.92
CA VAL A 112 17.40 18.16 9.17
C VAL A 112 17.14 16.89 8.36
N THR A 113 16.51 15.89 8.97
CA THR A 113 16.15 14.62 8.31
C THR A 113 15.15 14.87 7.18
N TYR A 114 14.13 15.68 7.41
CA TYR A 114 13.14 16.09 6.43
C TYR A 114 13.80 16.77 5.23
N LYS A 115 14.66 17.78 5.46
CA LYS A 115 15.37 18.49 4.38
C LYS A 115 16.35 17.58 3.63
N PHE A 116 16.98 16.64 4.31
CA PHE A 116 17.87 15.67 3.68
C PHE A 116 17.09 14.78 2.70
N PHE A 117 16.01 14.15 3.15
CA PHE A 117 15.24 13.26 2.27
C PHE A 117 14.51 14.00 1.14
N THR A 118 13.98 15.20 1.38
CA THR A 118 13.38 16.02 0.31
C THR A 118 14.40 16.42 -0.74
N THR A 119 15.65 16.72 -0.33
CA THR A 119 16.73 17.01 -1.27
C THR A 119 17.11 15.79 -2.10
N LEU A 120 17.23 14.62 -1.48
CA LEU A 120 17.49 13.37 -2.18
C LEU A 120 16.39 13.03 -3.19
N GLU A 121 15.12 13.24 -2.82
CA GLU A 121 13.99 13.01 -3.71
C GLU A 121 14.02 13.96 -4.90
N LYS A 122 14.32 15.25 -4.67
CA LYS A 122 14.47 16.26 -5.72
C LYS A 122 15.61 15.90 -6.70
N ILE A 123 16.74 15.40 -6.18
CA ILE A 123 17.86 14.91 -7.01
C ILE A 123 17.42 13.68 -7.81
N GLY A 124 16.79 12.71 -7.16
CA GLY A 124 16.29 11.51 -7.83
C GLY A 124 15.32 11.82 -8.98
N ASN A 125 14.40 12.78 -8.77
CA ASN A 125 13.44 13.20 -9.79
C ASN A 125 14.09 13.93 -10.98
N ARG A 126 15.26 14.54 -10.79
CA ARG A 126 16.05 15.11 -11.91
C ARG A 126 16.73 14.04 -12.74
N LEU A 127 17.13 12.92 -12.11
CA LEU A 127 17.82 11.80 -12.78
C LEU A 127 16.87 10.95 -13.61
N GLY A 128 15.59 10.82 -13.20
CA GLY A 128 14.55 10.09 -13.92
C GLY A 128 13.89 10.92 -15.02
N ASP A 129 13.28 10.23 -15.97
CA ASP A 129 12.47 10.84 -17.01
C ASP A 129 11.02 11.02 -16.55
N TYR A 130 10.46 10.01 -15.86
CA TYR A 130 9.14 10.07 -15.25
C TYR A 130 9.16 9.57 -13.81
N ASN A 131 8.31 10.18 -12.97
CA ASN A 131 7.95 9.67 -11.66
C ASN A 131 6.44 9.41 -11.61
N VAL A 132 6.08 8.16 -11.37
CA VAL A 132 4.70 7.73 -11.21
C VAL A 132 4.34 7.76 -9.74
N PHE A 133 3.27 8.45 -9.40
CA PHE A 133 2.66 8.49 -8.07
C PHE A 133 1.45 7.57 -8.06
N VAL A 134 1.33 6.76 -7.00
CA VAL A 134 0.21 5.82 -6.88
C VAL A 134 -1.10 6.48 -6.43
N ASN A 135 -1.06 7.77 -6.07
CA ASN A 135 -2.22 8.62 -5.79
C ASN A 135 -1.96 10.05 -6.27
N ASN A 136 -3.03 10.82 -6.48
CA ASN A 136 -2.93 12.19 -6.98
C ASN A 136 -2.49 13.18 -5.90
N SER A 137 -2.81 12.93 -4.62
CA SER A 137 -2.43 13.79 -3.50
C SER A 137 -0.92 13.91 -3.38
N ASP A 138 -0.19 12.78 -3.42
CA ASP A 138 1.27 12.77 -3.38
C ASP A 138 1.89 13.46 -4.60
N ARG A 139 1.29 13.27 -5.79
CA ARG A 139 1.71 13.99 -7.00
C ARG A 139 1.56 15.50 -6.82
N LEU A 140 0.41 15.96 -6.38
CA LEU A 140 0.15 17.39 -6.16
C LEU A 140 1.06 17.95 -5.06
N GLN A 141 1.30 17.21 -3.98
CA GLN A 141 2.23 17.61 -2.93
C GLN A 141 3.65 17.76 -3.48
N SER A 142 4.13 16.79 -4.28
CA SER A 142 5.45 16.87 -4.93
C SER A 142 5.59 18.09 -5.85
N LEU A 143 4.54 18.44 -6.58
CA LEU A 143 4.52 19.62 -7.44
C LEU A 143 4.56 20.92 -6.60
N ARG A 144 3.73 21.02 -5.55
CA ARG A 144 3.70 22.18 -4.64
C ARG A 144 5.05 22.40 -3.94
N MET A 145 5.74 21.32 -3.58
CA MET A 145 7.06 21.38 -2.96
C MET A 145 8.21 21.63 -3.97
N GLY A 146 7.93 21.70 -5.26
CA GLY A 146 8.95 21.86 -6.32
C GLY A 146 9.95 20.70 -6.38
N LEU A 147 9.53 19.48 -6.02
CA LEU A 147 10.36 18.28 -6.06
C LEU A 147 10.47 17.71 -7.47
N ILE A 148 9.48 17.92 -8.31
CA ILE A 148 9.39 17.40 -9.66
C ILE A 148 8.73 18.44 -10.58
N LYS A 149 9.05 18.37 -11.87
CA LYS A 149 8.40 19.18 -12.90
C LYS A 149 7.07 18.55 -13.33
N PRO A 150 6.05 19.35 -13.72
CA PRO A 150 4.72 18.85 -14.10
C PRO A 150 4.77 17.78 -15.21
N GLU A 151 5.59 17.98 -16.23
CA GLU A 151 5.72 17.09 -17.38
C GLU A 151 6.30 15.70 -17.07
N LYS A 152 6.92 15.55 -15.90
CA LYS A 152 7.50 14.29 -15.41
C LYS A 152 6.63 13.58 -14.36
N ALA A 153 5.59 14.23 -13.86
CA ALA A 153 4.77 13.76 -12.77
C ALA A 153 3.47 13.10 -13.27
N ILE A 154 3.37 11.79 -13.17
CA ILE A 154 2.24 11.01 -13.65
C ILE A 154 1.53 10.34 -12.45
N THR A 155 0.20 10.24 -12.47
CA THR A 155 -0.54 9.42 -11.51
C THR A 155 -1.02 8.15 -12.19
N ILE A 156 -0.69 6.99 -11.61
CA ILE A 156 -1.23 5.68 -12.00
C ILE A 156 -1.63 4.97 -10.71
N TYR A 157 -2.92 4.78 -10.51
CA TYR A 157 -3.45 4.12 -9.32
C TYR A 157 -3.09 2.65 -9.27
N ASN A 158 -2.83 2.12 -8.08
CA ASN A 158 -2.65 0.69 -7.87
C ASN A 158 -3.96 -0.06 -8.19
N ALA A 159 -3.83 -1.27 -8.71
CA ALA A 159 -4.96 -2.16 -8.96
C ALA A 159 -4.59 -3.61 -8.62
N LEU A 160 -5.60 -4.45 -8.47
CA LEU A 160 -5.45 -5.87 -8.18
C LEU A 160 -5.54 -6.69 -9.47
N PRO A 161 -4.83 -7.82 -9.59
CA PRO A 161 -4.97 -8.74 -10.72
C PRO A 161 -6.42 -9.22 -10.91
N LEU A 162 -6.80 -9.47 -12.15
CA LEU A 162 -8.19 -9.82 -12.50
C LEU A 162 -8.74 -11.02 -11.72
N GLY A 163 -7.94 -12.07 -11.52
CA GLY A 163 -8.38 -13.25 -10.76
C GLY A 163 -8.69 -12.91 -9.30
N LEU A 164 -7.87 -12.10 -8.64
CA LEU A 164 -8.13 -11.64 -7.27
C LEU A 164 -9.33 -10.69 -7.22
N THR A 165 -9.43 -9.77 -8.16
CA THR A 165 -10.57 -8.84 -8.27
C THR A 165 -11.88 -9.60 -8.42
N SER A 166 -11.93 -10.63 -9.28
CA SER A 166 -13.11 -11.46 -9.48
C SER A 166 -13.52 -12.22 -8.22
N ALA A 167 -12.56 -12.81 -7.49
CA ALA A 167 -12.83 -13.49 -6.22
C ALA A 167 -13.39 -12.52 -5.15
N LEU A 168 -12.87 -11.31 -5.07
CA LEU A 168 -13.36 -10.28 -4.14
C LEU A 168 -14.77 -9.78 -4.54
N GLN A 169 -15.04 -9.62 -5.82
CA GLN A 169 -16.37 -9.25 -6.33
C GLN A 169 -17.40 -10.34 -6.06
N GLU A 170 -17.03 -11.62 -6.14
CA GLU A 170 -17.91 -12.73 -5.74
C GLU A 170 -18.25 -12.64 -4.24
N ILE A 171 -17.26 -12.31 -3.39
CA ILE A 171 -17.52 -12.04 -1.98
C ILE A 171 -18.52 -10.89 -1.82
N ALA A 172 -18.35 -9.79 -2.55
CA ALA A 172 -19.24 -8.63 -2.50
C ALA A 172 -20.69 -8.96 -2.91
N GLN A 173 -20.87 -9.76 -3.97
CA GLN A 173 -22.19 -10.19 -4.47
C GLN A 173 -22.93 -11.06 -3.47
N ASN A 174 -22.20 -11.94 -2.75
CA ASN A 174 -22.77 -12.87 -1.78
C ASN A 174 -22.83 -12.29 -0.36
N ARG A 175 -22.39 -11.05 -0.15
CA ARG A 175 -22.38 -10.41 1.17
C ARG A 175 -23.79 -10.17 1.68
N LYS A 176 -24.02 -10.58 2.93
CA LYS A 176 -25.28 -10.35 3.65
C LYS A 176 -25.10 -9.26 4.71
N LYS A 177 -26.19 -8.57 4.99
CA LYS A 177 -26.22 -7.63 6.11
C LYS A 177 -26.07 -8.41 7.43
N PRO A 178 -25.25 -7.95 8.39
CA PRO A 178 -25.18 -8.55 9.70
C PRO A 178 -26.50 -8.38 10.47
N GLU A 179 -26.85 -9.36 11.32
CA GLU A 179 -28.12 -9.34 12.06
C GLU A 179 -27.94 -9.15 13.57
N LYS A 180 -26.91 -9.72 14.16
CA LYS A 180 -26.73 -9.76 15.62
C LYS A 180 -25.47 -9.03 16.10
N GLU A 181 -24.38 -9.21 15.40
CA GLU A 181 -23.07 -8.68 15.74
C GLU A 181 -22.47 -8.04 14.50
N ILE A 182 -21.58 -7.08 14.71
CA ILE A 182 -20.81 -6.47 13.64
C ILE A 182 -19.32 -6.70 13.88
N ILE A 183 -18.65 -7.25 12.87
CA ILE A 183 -17.23 -7.55 12.89
C ILE A 183 -16.49 -6.49 12.12
N ILE A 184 -15.69 -5.69 12.82
CA ILE A 184 -14.79 -4.71 12.23
C ILE A 184 -13.42 -5.37 12.12
N GLY A 185 -12.92 -5.52 10.91
CA GLY A 185 -11.68 -6.23 10.64
C GLY A 185 -10.60 -5.40 9.96
N SER A 186 -9.35 -5.84 10.06
CA SER A 186 -8.23 -5.29 9.33
C SER A 186 -7.19 -6.34 8.99
N THR A 187 -6.48 -6.13 7.88
CA THR A 187 -5.24 -6.82 7.53
C THR A 187 -4.12 -5.78 7.57
N LEU A 188 -3.27 -5.83 8.58
CA LEU A 188 -2.30 -4.78 8.84
C LEU A 188 -0.99 -5.32 9.45
N ARG A 189 0.07 -4.55 9.33
CA ARG A 189 1.29 -4.78 10.09
C ARG A 189 1.20 -4.08 11.44
N PHE A 190 1.50 -4.77 12.53
CA PHE A 190 1.50 -4.19 13.88
C PHE A 190 2.74 -3.31 14.08
N CYS A 191 2.68 -2.08 13.58
CA CYS A 191 3.78 -1.10 13.61
C CYS A 191 3.27 0.33 13.82
N LEU A 192 4.17 1.26 14.09
CA LEU A 192 3.85 2.68 14.32
C LEU A 192 3.02 3.29 13.16
N GLN A 193 3.35 2.95 11.91
CA GLN A 193 2.62 3.44 10.74
C GLN A 193 1.12 3.16 10.83
N LYS A 194 0.74 1.98 11.30
CA LYS A 194 -0.66 1.52 11.37
C LYS A 194 -1.40 1.99 12.62
N ASN A 195 -0.73 2.75 13.48
CA ASN A 195 -1.31 3.33 14.71
C ASN A 195 -2.04 2.31 15.59
N VAL A 196 -1.51 1.09 15.63
CA VAL A 196 -2.21 -0.09 16.17
C VAL A 196 -2.50 0.01 17.65
N ILE A 197 -1.64 0.66 18.45
CA ILE A 197 -1.86 0.81 19.90
C ILE A 197 -3.12 1.65 20.16
N ASN A 198 -3.24 2.81 19.50
CA ASN A 198 -4.43 3.66 19.64
C ASN A 198 -5.68 2.96 19.09
N LEU A 199 -5.55 2.24 17.98
CA LEU A 199 -6.64 1.45 17.41
C LEU A 199 -7.13 0.38 18.39
N ILE A 200 -6.26 -0.41 19.00
CA ILE A 200 -6.61 -1.47 19.95
C ILE A 200 -7.25 -0.88 21.19
N ILE A 201 -6.69 0.19 21.76
CA ILE A 201 -7.28 0.86 22.95
C ILE A 201 -8.69 1.39 22.63
N ALA A 202 -8.88 2.03 21.48
CA ALA A 202 -10.21 2.49 21.05
C ALA A 202 -11.19 1.34 20.88
N SER A 203 -10.74 0.21 20.30
CA SER A 203 -11.56 -1.01 20.15
C SER A 203 -11.96 -1.60 21.49
N CYS A 204 -11.06 -1.66 22.47
CA CYS A 204 -11.35 -2.11 23.82
C CYS A 204 -12.45 -1.23 24.47
N ASN A 205 -12.25 0.09 24.41
CA ASN A 205 -13.23 1.02 24.98
C ASN A 205 -14.60 0.95 24.28
N ALA A 206 -14.62 0.76 22.97
CA ALA A 206 -15.87 0.56 22.23
C ALA A 206 -16.55 -0.76 22.62
N CYS A 207 -15.81 -1.86 22.75
CA CYS A 207 -16.35 -3.13 23.21
C CYS A 207 -16.99 -3.08 24.58
N LEU A 208 -16.43 -2.33 25.52
CA LEU A 208 -17.02 -2.17 26.87
C LEU A 208 -18.39 -1.46 26.84
N GLN A 209 -18.60 -0.60 25.84
CA GLN A 209 -19.82 0.20 25.69
C GLN A 209 -20.87 -0.48 24.79
N GLU A 210 -20.43 -1.24 23.78
CA GLU A 210 -21.29 -1.83 22.75
C GLU A 210 -21.11 -3.34 22.65
N PRO A 211 -22.05 -4.14 23.21
CA PRO A 211 -21.94 -5.61 23.19
C PRO A 211 -21.93 -6.24 21.80
N LYS A 212 -22.46 -5.56 20.79
CA LYS A 212 -22.58 -6.07 19.42
C LYS A 212 -21.27 -5.98 18.62
N LEU A 213 -20.26 -5.25 19.12
CA LEU A 213 -18.98 -5.07 18.41
C LEU A 213 -18.05 -6.25 18.66
N LYS A 214 -17.44 -6.72 17.58
CA LYS A 214 -16.27 -7.60 17.56
C LYS A 214 -15.20 -7.03 16.64
N PHE A 215 -13.95 -7.30 16.96
CA PHE A 215 -12.80 -6.87 16.16
C PHE A 215 -11.91 -8.05 15.82
N ILE A 216 -11.39 -8.06 14.59
CA ILE A 216 -10.40 -9.05 14.15
C ILE A 216 -9.28 -8.32 13.42
N TYR A 217 -8.06 -8.40 13.93
CA TYR A 217 -6.89 -7.74 13.36
C TYR A 217 -5.84 -8.77 12.95
N LEU A 218 -5.78 -9.05 11.63
CA LEU A 218 -4.79 -9.96 11.06
C LEU A 218 -3.45 -9.26 10.84
N GLY A 219 -2.40 -9.98 11.16
CA GLY A 219 -1.01 -9.58 10.87
C GLY A 219 -0.09 -9.74 12.05
N GLU A 220 1.15 -9.35 11.84
CA GLU A 220 2.23 -9.40 12.82
C GLU A 220 3.03 -8.09 12.77
N GLY A 221 3.94 -7.90 13.72
CA GLY A 221 4.84 -6.76 13.76
C GLY A 221 5.35 -6.47 15.16
N GLU A 222 6.13 -5.41 15.29
CA GLU A 222 6.83 -5.05 16.53
C GLU A 222 5.90 -4.78 17.72
N TYR A 223 4.64 -4.39 17.49
CA TYR A 223 3.66 -4.12 18.55
C TYR A 223 2.63 -5.23 18.75
N PHE A 224 2.77 -6.39 18.09
CA PHE A 224 1.78 -7.46 18.15
C PHE A 224 1.55 -7.97 19.58
N GLU A 225 2.64 -8.35 20.28
CA GLU A 225 2.55 -8.85 21.66
C GLU A 225 2.08 -7.78 22.65
N LEU A 226 2.46 -6.50 22.43
CA LEU A 226 1.94 -5.40 23.23
C LEU A 226 0.43 -5.24 23.04
N CYS A 227 -0.06 -5.34 21.81
CA CYS A 227 -1.50 -5.27 21.52
C CYS A 227 -2.27 -6.43 22.17
N LYS A 228 -1.73 -7.66 22.17
CA LYS A 228 -2.30 -8.81 22.90
C LYS A 228 -2.38 -8.55 24.40
N ALA A 229 -1.31 -8.03 25.00
CA ALA A 229 -1.27 -7.70 26.41
C ALA A 229 -2.30 -6.61 26.77
N ILE A 230 -2.51 -5.61 25.90
CA ILE A 230 -3.58 -4.61 26.11
C ILE A 230 -4.95 -5.28 26.08
N VAL A 231 -5.27 -6.08 25.07
CA VAL A 231 -6.57 -6.79 24.98
C VAL A 231 -6.81 -7.65 26.23
N HIS A 232 -5.79 -8.39 26.68
CA HIS A 232 -5.85 -9.22 27.89
C HIS A 232 -6.11 -8.38 29.15
N SER A 233 -5.48 -7.21 29.29
CA SER A 233 -5.71 -6.33 30.44
C SER A 233 -7.14 -5.80 30.56
N TYR A 234 -7.88 -5.80 29.43
CA TYR A 234 -9.31 -5.44 29.37
C TYR A 234 -10.23 -6.66 29.50
N GLY A 235 -9.72 -7.91 29.46
CA GLY A 235 -10.52 -9.15 29.48
C GLY A 235 -11.39 -9.32 28.23
N LEU A 236 -10.88 -8.91 27.04
CA LEU A 236 -11.66 -8.83 25.80
C LEU A 236 -11.18 -9.78 24.69
N GLU A 237 -10.45 -10.84 25.01
CA GLU A 237 -9.85 -11.77 24.04
C GLU A 237 -10.88 -12.49 23.17
N GLU A 238 -12.09 -12.71 23.67
CA GLU A 238 -13.20 -13.31 22.89
C GLU A 238 -13.88 -12.32 21.93
N ARG A 239 -13.62 -11.03 22.10
CA ARG A 239 -14.24 -9.97 21.29
C ARG A 239 -13.25 -9.22 20.41
N ILE A 240 -11.97 -9.20 20.75
CA ILE A 240 -10.88 -8.61 19.98
C ILE A 240 -9.87 -9.71 19.68
N ILE A 241 -9.97 -10.27 18.48
CA ILE A 241 -9.24 -11.45 18.06
C ILE A 241 -7.99 -11.00 17.28
N LEU A 242 -6.83 -11.46 17.71
CA LEU A 242 -5.52 -11.22 17.07
C LEU A 242 -4.94 -12.56 16.61
N PRO A 243 -5.34 -13.08 15.41
CA PRO A 243 -4.97 -14.44 14.99
C PRO A 243 -3.52 -14.55 14.51
N GLY A 244 -2.81 -13.44 14.36
CA GLY A 244 -1.49 -13.42 13.75
C GLY A 244 -1.55 -13.19 12.24
N TRP A 245 -0.46 -13.52 11.56
CA TRP A 245 -0.35 -13.39 10.10
C TRP A 245 -0.99 -14.58 9.39
N ASP A 246 -1.74 -14.27 8.34
CA ASP A 246 -2.32 -15.27 7.44
C ASP A 246 -2.02 -14.86 5.99
N LYS A 247 -1.60 -15.82 5.17
CA LYS A 247 -1.32 -15.61 3.75
C LYS A 247 -2.60 -15.42 2.94
N ASP A 248 -3.66 -16.15 3.30
CA ASP A 248 -4.96 -16.07 2.63
C ASP A 248 -5.92 -15.14 3.37
N VAL A 249 -6.08 -13.94 2.82
CA VAL A 249 -6.97 -12.92 3.41
C VAL A 249 -8.43 -13.05 2.97
N LEU A 250 -8.74 -13.85 1.93
CA LEU A 250 -10.09 -13.94 1.38
C LEU A 250 -11.13 -14.49 2.37
N PRO A 251 -10.85 -15.55 3.15
CA PRO A 251 -11.78 -16.02 4.18
C PRO A 251 -12.12 -14.96 5.22
N TRP A 252 -11.13 -14.15 5.62
CA TRP A 252 -11.30 -13.08 6.59
C TRP A 252 -12.13 -11.93 6.05
N LEU A 253 -11.90 -11.52 4.80
CA LEU A 253 -12.71 -10.50 4.14
C LEU A 253 -14.18 -10.92 3.99
N LYS A 254 -14.50 -12.21 3.92
CA LYS A 254 -15.88 -12.73 3.95
C LYS A 254 -16.55 -12.50 5.31
N VAL A 255 -15.80 -12.67 6.40
CA VAL A 255 -16.29 -12.58 7.78
C VAL A 255 -16.47 -11.14 8.24
N PHE A 256 -15.62 -10.21 7.77
CA PHE A 256 -15.73 -8.80 8.15
C PHE A 256 -17.03 -8.17 7.65
N ASN A 257 -17.57 -7.25 8.42
CA ASN A 257 -18.70 -6.40 8.02
C ASN A 257 -18.24 -4.99 7.64
N VAL A 258 -17.20 -4.50 8.31
CA VAL A 258 -16.53 -3.23 8.04
C VAL A 258 -15.02 -3.45 8.09
N PHE A 259 -14.28 -2.80 7.24
CA PHE A 259 -12.83 -2.82 7.26
C PHE A 259 -12.28 -1.54 7.88
N ILE A 260 -11.18 -1.62 8.62
CA ILE A 260 -10.54 -0.44 9.21
C ILE A 260 -9.05 -0.36 8.87
N LEU A 261 -8.59 0.83 8.51
CA LEU A 261 -7.17 1.17 8.38
C LEU A 261 -6.90 2.56 8.96
N TYR A 262 -6.56 2.61 10.24
CA TYR A 262 -6.34 3.84 11.00
C TYR A 262 -4.86 4.24 11.04
N SER A 263 -4.26 4.41 9.86
CA SER A 263 -2.82 4.62 9.69
C SER A 263 -2.41 6.08 9.84
N ARG A 264 -1.16 6.31 10.30
CA ARG A 264 -0.53 7.63 10.38
C ARG A 264 -0.10 8.17 9.03
N TRP A 265 0.26 7.30 8.09
CA TRP A 265 0.59 7.65 6.71
C TRP A 265 0.37 6.46 5.79
N GLU A 266 -0.17 6.73 4.62
CA GLU A 266 -0.39 5.78 3.53
C GLU A 266 -0.22 6.49 2.19
N ALA A 267 0.11 5.73 1.15
CA ALA A 267 -0.02 6.22 -0.22
C ALA A 267 -1.27 5.61 -0.88
N MET A 268 -1.23 4.32 -1.19
CA MET A 268 -2.38 3.60 -1.77
C MET A 268 -2.34 2.12 -1.35
N PRO A 269 -2.87 1.79 -0.17
CA PRO A 269 -2.76 0.46 0.43
C PRO A 269 -3.65 -0.56 -0.29
N PHE A 270 -3.08 -1.70 -0.67
CA PHE A 270 -3.83 -2.80 -1.29
C PHE A 270 -4.95 -3.33 -0.41
N SER A 271 -4.78 -3.31 0.91
CA SER A 271 -5.81 -3.78 1.85
C SER A 271 -7.12 -2.99 1.77
N ILE A 272 -7.06 -1.68 1.52
CA ILE A 272 -8.27 -0.86 1.27
C ILE A 272 -8.89 -1.24 -0.08
N ILE A 273 -8.08 -1.43 -1.12
CA ILE A 273 -8.58 -1.84 -2.44
C ILE A 273 -9.26 -3.21 -2.34
N GLU A 274 -8.66 -4.16 -1.65
CA GLU A 274 -9.21 -5.50 -1.38
C GLU A 274 -10.54 -5.42 -0.60
N ALA A 275 -10.56 -4.65 0.48
CA ALA A 275 -11.74 -4.47 1.31
C ALA A 275 -12.90 -3.86 0.53
N MET A 276 -12.65 -2.79 -0.22
CA MET A 276 -13.70 -2.15 -1.02
C MET A 276 -14.20 -3.06 -2.15
N HIS A 277 -13.32 -3.78 -2.86
CA HIS A 277 -13.74 -4.76 -3.88
C HIS A 277 -14.58 -5.90 -3.28
N SER A 278 -14.35 -6.28 -2.03
CA SER A 278 -15.15 -7.30 -1.33
C SER A 278 -16.48 -6.77 -0.77
N GLY A 279 -16.83 -5.51 -1.07
CA GLY A 279 -18.10 -4.90 -0.65
C GLY A 279 -18.14 -4.47 0.81
N LEU A 280 -17.00 -4.15 1.41
CA LEU A 280 -16.90 -3.62 2.76
C LEU A 280 -16.93 -2.09 2.76
N ALA A 281 -17.71 -1.51 3.66
CA ALA A 281 -17.46 -0.13 4.07
C ALA A 281 -16.12 -0.05 4.78
N VAL A 282 -15.42 1.09 4.63
CA VAL A 282 -14.09 1.24 5.19
C VAL A 282 -14.02 2.41 6.16
N ILE A 283 -13.34 2.21 7.29
CA ILE A 283 -12.97 3.27 8.23
C ILE A 283 -11.51 3.61 7.97
N VAL A 284 -11.21 4.86 7.70
CA VAL A 284 -9.84 5.32 7.43
C VAL A 284 -9.51 6.56 8.24
N SER A 285 -8.22 6.75 8.53
CA SER A 285 -7.73 8.04 9.04
C SER A 285 -7.87 9.13 7.97
N ASP A 286 -8.04 10.38 8.40
CA ASP A 286 -8.12 11.55 7.52
C ASP A 286 -6.75 11.86 6.92
N LEU A 287 -6.42 11.10 5.87
CA LEU A 287 -5.22 11.27 5.06
C LEU A 287 -5.63 11.62 3.62
N PRO A 288 -5.04 12.64 3.00
CA PRO A 288 -5.39 13.05 1.65
C PRO A 288 -5.36 11.91 0.62
N SER A 289 -4.41 10.99 0.75
CA SER A 289 -4.28 9.81 -0.13
C SER A 289 -5.42 8.81 0.04
N LEU A 290 -5.97 8.66 1.26
CA LEU A 290 -7.09 7.76 1.53
C LEU A 290 -8.42 8.39 1.15
N SER A 291 -8.56 9.72 1.30
CA SER A 291 -9.76 10.48 0.90
C SER A 291 -9.99 10.49 -0.62
N GLU A 292 -9.00 10.11 -1.43
CA GLU A 292 -9.21 9.84 -2.86
C GLU A 292 -10.05 8.57 -3.11
N LEU A 293 -9.88 7.56 -2.26
CA LEU A 293 -10.57 6.28 -2.37
C LEU A 293 -11.89 6.27 -1.61
N VAL A 294 -11.90 6.88 -0.40
CA VAL A 294 -12.99 6.81 0.56
C VAL A 294 -13.63 8.18 0.74
N ASP A 295 -14.95 8.20 0.77
CA ASP A 295 -15.78 9.36 1.08
C ASP A 295 -16.92 8.97 2.03
N SER A 296 -17.78 9.94 2.38
CA SER A 296 -18.94 9.71 3.25
C SER A 296 -19.96 8.70 2.69
N GLU A 297 -19.94 8.43 1.38
CA GLU A 297 -20.83 7.46 0.73
C GLU A 297 -20.29 6.03 0.78
N THR A 298 -18.99 5.87 0.93
CA THR A 298 -18.30 4.58 0.83
C THR A 298 -17.64 4.13 2.12
N GLY A 299 -17.55 5.02 3.11
CA GLY A 299 -16.90 4.72 4.37
C GLY A 299 -17.04 5.81 5.41
N TYR A 300 -16.08 5.83 6.31
CA TYR A 300 -15.96 6.75 7.44
C TYR A 300 -14.54 7.30 7.49
N ILE A 301 -14.38 8.61 7.55
CA ILE A 301 -13.09 9.28 7.68
C ILE A 301 -12.99 9.82 9.09
N VAL A 302 -11.99 9.38 9.84
CA VAL A 302 -11.80 9.72 11.25
C VAL A 302 -10.49 10.48 11.41
N PRO A 303 -10.47 11.63 12.09
CA PRO A 303 -9.23 12.36 12.35
C PRO A 303 -8.21 11.48 13.06
N LEU A 304 -6.94 11.62 12.69
CA LEU A 304 -5.86 10.88 13.32
C LEU A 304 -5.69 11.33 14.78
N ASP A 305 -5.40 10.36 15.66
CA ASP A 305 -5.21 10.56 17.10
C ASP A 305 -6.47 11.11 17.85
N ASP A 306 -7.64 11.05 17.23
CA ASP A 306 -8.93 11.34 17.84
C ASP A 306 -9.66 10.02 18.23
N SER A 307 -9.26 9.47 19.38
CA SER A 307 -9.84 8.23 19.89
C SER A 307 -11.32 8.36 20.21
N ALA A 308 -11.79 9.55 20.61
CA ALA A 308 -13.20 9.78 20.95
C ALA A 308 -14.08 9.67 19.68
N ASN A 309 -13.66 10.31 18.59
CA ASN A 309 -14.35 10.22 17.31
C ASN A 309 -14.32 8.79 16.75
N LEU A 310 -13.19 8.09 16.91
CA LEU A 310 -13.08 6.68 16.48
C LEU A 310 -14.04 5.77 17.25
N ILE A 311 -14.13 5.91 18.58
CA ILE A 311 -15.07 5.16 19.43
C ILE A 311 -16.51 5.51 19.03
N GLN A 312 -16.82 6.78 18.82
CA GLN A 312 -18.14 7.21 18.40
C GLN A 312 -18.52 6.61 17.05
N THR A 313 -17.58 6.57 16.08
CA THR A 313 -17.80 5.91 14.77
C THR A 313 -18.12 4.42 14.95
N PHE A 314 -17.43 3.70 15.84
CA PHE A 314 -17.74 2.30 16.13
C PHE A 314 -19.15 2.12 16.72
N ARG A 315 -19.59 3.03 17.60
CA ARG A 315 -20.93 3.01 18.18
C ARG A 315 -22.03 3.28 17.15
N GLU A 316 -21.82 4.24 16.27
CA GLU A 316 -22.74 4.54 15.16
C GLU A 316 -22.91 3.32 14.25
N ILE A 317 -21.81 2.65 13.92
CA ILE A 317 -21.82 1.41 13.14
C ILE A 317 -22.59 0.29 13.89
N ALA A 318 -22.42 0.18 15.20
CA ALA A 318 -23.12 -0.83 16.02
C ALA A 318 -24.63 -0.52 16.21
N SER A 319 -25.04 0.73 16.06
CA SER A 319 -26.44 1.15 16.19
C SER A 319 -27.26 0.94 14.91
N ASP A 320 -26.62 0.96 13.75
CA ASP A 320 -27.27 0.79 12.44
C ASP A 320 -26.42 -0.10 11.51
N PHE A 321 -26.81 -1.36 11.36
CA PHE A 321 -26.14 -2.31 10.50
C PHE A 321 -26.45 -2.13 9.00
N GLU A 322 -27.51 -1.38 8.67
CA GLU A 322 -27.86 -1.10 7.28
C GLU A 322 -26.90 -0.13 6.63
N MET A 323 -26.55 0.94 7.36
CA MET A 323 -25.67 1.99 6.83
C MET A 323 -24.31 1.47 6.34
N PRO A 324 -23.50 0.74 7.13
CA PRO A 324 -22.21 0.21 6.65
C PRO A 324 -22.40 -0.81 5.51
N TYR A 325 -23.46 -1.58 5.49
CA TYR A 325 -23.78 -2.52 4.40
C TYR A 325 -24.02 -1.77 3.08
N GLN A 326 -24.79 -0.67 3.10
CA GLN A 326 -25.02 0.13 1.89
C GLN A 326 -23.77 0.90 1.44
N LYS A 327 -22.98 1.42 2.37
CA LYS A 327 -21.69 2.05 2.07
C LYS A 327 -20.73 1.04 1.40
N GLY A 328 -20.69 -0.20 1.86
CA GLY A 328 -19.87 -1.26 1.26
C GLY A 328 -20.24 -1.56 -0.19
N LYS A 329 -21.53 -1.61 -0.51
CA LYS A 329 -22.00 -1.75 -1.91
C LYS A 329 -21.55 -0.60 -2.79
N LYS A 330 -21.59 0.64 -2.28
CA LYS A 330 -21.12 1.82 -2.99
C LYS A 330 -19.60 1.80 -3.14
N ALA A 331 -18.86 1.34 -2.10
CA ALA A 331 -17.42 1.18 -2.10
C ALA A 331 -16.95 0.25 -3.22
N ALA A 332 -17.59 -0.92 -3.37
CA ALA A 332 -17.27 -1.86 -4.45
C ALA A 332 -17.44 -1.24 -5.84
N LYS A 333 -18.51 -0.48 -6.06
CA LYS A 333 -18.76 0.21 -7.34
C LYS A 333 -17.73 1.33 -7.60
N LYS A 334 -17.35 2.08 -6.57
CA LYS A 334 -16.39 3.18 -6.67
C LYS A 334 -14.99 2.64 -6.99
N ILE A 335 -14.52 1.66 -6.22
CA ILE A 335 -13.15 1.16 -6.36
C ILE A 335 -12.94 0.47 -7.72
N ALA A 336 -13.92 -0.24 -8.25
CA ALA A 336 -13.86 -0.87 -9.57
C ALA A 336 -13.65 0.14 -10.71
N LYS A 337 -14.12 1.39 -10.55
CA LYS A 337 -13.90 2.47 -11.52
C LYS A 337 -12.51 3.10 -11.40
N ILE A 338 -12.01 3.27 -10.16
CA ILE A 338 -10.75 3.93 -9.86
C ILE A 338 -9.58 2.98 -10.10
N CYS A 339 -9.63 1.76 -9.54
CA CYS A 339 -8.54 0.79 -9.50
C CYS A 339 -8.74 -0.33 -10.53
N SER A 340 -8.82 0.03 -11.81
CA SER A 340 -8.89 -0.93 -12.91
C SER A 340 -7.52 -1.49 -13.22
N TYR A 341 -7.39 -2.82 -13.19
CA TYR A 341 -6.14 -3.52 -13.52
C TYR A 341 -5.69 -3.25 -14.95
N GLU A 342 -6.60 -3.33 -15.91
CA GLU A 342 -6.31 -3.05 -17.32
C GLU A 342 -5.83 -1.62 -17.53
N LYS A 343 -6.46 -0.62 -16.88
CA LYS A 343 -6.03 0.78 -16.96
C LYS A 343 -4.63 0.97 -16.39
N MET A 344 -4.32 0.35 -15.25
CA MET A 344 -3.00 0.40 -14.64
C MET A 344 -1.94 -0.19 -15.57
N VAL A 345 -2.15 -1.42 -16.05
CA VAL A 345 -1.19 -2.12 -16.92
C VAL A 345 -0.99 -1.35 -18.23
N ASN A 346 -2.08 -0.92 -18.88
CA ASN A 346 -1.99 -0.18 -20.14
C ASN A 346 -1.25 1.18 -19.96
N ALA A 347 -1.51 1.90 -18.87
CA ALA A 347 -0.82 3.15 -18.60
C ALA A 347 0.70 2.96 -18.42
N TYR A 348 1.12 1.89 -17.71
CA TYR A 348 2.54 1.57 -17.61
C TYR A 348 3.12 1.06 -18.94
N ARG A 349 2.36 0.24 -19.69
CA ARG A 349 2.78 -0.23 -21.02
C ARG A 349 3.03 0.94 -21.97
N GLU A 350 2.10 1.90 -22.07
CA GLU A 350 2.26 3.10 -22.89
C GLU A 350 3.48 3.92 -22.46
N LEU A 351 3.68 4.07 -21.14
CA LEU A 351 4.84 4.75 -20.61
C LEU A 351 6.15 4.05 -20.97
N TYR A 352 6.20 2.72 -20.93
CA TYR A 352 7.38 1.94 -21.33
C TYR A 352 7.66 2.05 -22.83
N LEU A 353 6.63 2.04 -23.66
CA LEU A 353 6.78 2.19 -25.12
C LEU A 353 7.21 3.59 -25.56
N SER A 354 7.14 4.60 -24.67
CA SER A 354 7.67 5.94 -24.94
C SER A 354 9.20 6.01 -24.95
N ALA A 355 9.88 4.89 -24.68
CA ALA A 355 11.36 4.77 -24.76
C ALA A 355 11.92 4.82 -26.18
N LYS A 356 11.08 4.88 -27.20
CA LYS A 356 11.46 4.87 -28.62
C LYS A 356 11.95 6.22 -29.12
#